data_ad84e57c8c5911f52a76cecc18df015e
#
_entry.id   ad84e57c8c5911f52a76cecc18df015e
#
_cell.length_a   1.000
_cell.length_b   1.000
_cell.length_c   1.000
_cell.angle_alpha   90.00
_cell.angle_beta   90.00
_cell.angle_gamma   90.00
#
_symmetry.space_group_name_H-M   'P 1'
#
loop_
_entity.id
_entity.type
_entity.pdbx_description
1 polymer ?
#
loop_
_entity_poly.entity_id
_entity_poly.type
_entity_poly.pdbx_seq_one_letter_code
_entity_poly.pdbx_strand_id
1 'polypeptide(L)'
;MPLLDASNIVTKVLLYAVSLGAIGAALHGALGLHCGRRVYVWIASAVAAVAVVRLLVLNAQMGGSLGAAFSGEQFEWTWAGGGPPALALFAGAGLLVLAWLTGQRALLLLAAVSISASFGLTGHTAGLEAPGLAPWVVAGHLLIAGFWLAAPVTLWPRAAMTDTDVLERTEAFSRVAKFIVPFVFASGLYLFWRIDGDFLTALSSGYGRLLAAKLVAAALILGLGALNMTIITRQLSADALKGRAALRSTLRIDAALFLLVIIIIATATTLIGPPETGV
;
A
#
# COMPACT_ATOMS: atom_id res chain seq x y z
N MET A 1 -0.57 11.31 25.85
CA MET A 1 -0.47 11.73 24.45
C MET A 1 0.64 11.01 23.68
N PRO A 2 1.93 11.01 24.07
CA PRO A 2 2.97 10.39 23.23
C PRO A 2 2.74 8.90 22.91
N LEU A 3 2.15 8.13 23.83
CA LEU A 3 1.86 6.70 23.60
C LEU A 3 0.72 6.47 22.61
N LEU A 4 -0.32 7.32 22.63
CA LEU A 4 -1.42 7.25 21.66
C LEU A 4 -0.94 7.59 20.25
N ASP A 5 -0.11 8.63 20.11
CA ASP A 5 0.46 9.02 18.83
C ASP A 5 1.37 7.92 18.27
N ALA A 6 2.23 7.35 19.11
CA ALA A 6 3.07 6.21 18.75
C ALA A 6 2.23 5.01 18.32
N SER A 7 1.17 4.66 19.06
CA SER A 7 0.26 3.57 18.72
C SER A 7 -0.43 3.82 17.39
N ASN A 8 -0.84 5.06 17.12
CA ASN A 8 -1.46 5.45 15.86
C ASN A 8 -0.49 5.32 14.68
N ILE A 9 0.76 5.79 14.82
CA ILE A 9 1.78 5.64 13.77
C ILE A 9 2.03 4.15 13.49
N VAL A 10 2.30 3.35 14.54
CA VAL A 10 2.57 1.91 14.38
C VAL A 10 1.41 1.20 13.70
N THR A 11 0.17 1.45 14.13
CA THR A 11 -0.99 0.79 13.52
C THR A 11 -1.26 1.27 12.10
N LYS A 12 -0.98 2.52 11.75
CA LYS A 12 -1.02 3.00 10.36
C LYS A 12 0.06 2.32 9.50
N VAL A 13 1.29 2.20 10.00
CA VAL A 13 2.37 1.48 9.28
C VAL A 13 1.95 0.04 9.02
N LEU A 14 1.42 -0.67 10.02
CA LEU A 14 0.93 -2.03 9.88
C LEU A 14 -0.24 -2.11 8.89
N LEU A 15 -1.20 -1.20 8.98
CA LEU A 15 -2.35 -1.13 8.06
C LEU A 15 -1.88 -0.97 6.61
N TYR A 16 -1.00 -0.01 6.34
CA TYR A 16 -0.46 0.19 4.99
C TYR A 16 0.34 -1.01 4.51
N ALA A 17 1.26 -1.53 5.32
CA ALA A 17 2.13 -2.64 4.93
C ALA A 17 1.32 -3.91 4.63
N VAL A 18 0.39 -4.27 5.52
CA VAL A 18 -0.46 -5.47 5.37
C VAL A 18 -1.42 -5.31 4.20
N SER A 19 -2.10 -4.16 4.09
CA SER A 19 -3.08 -3.93 3.03
C SER A 19 -2.43 -3.86 1.65
N LEU A 20 -1.33 -3.11 1.48
CA LEU A 20 -0.61 -3.05 0.22
C LEU A 20 0.01 -4.41 -0.15
N GLY A 21 0.54 -5.14 0.84
CA GLY A 21 1.01 -6.51 0.64
C GLY A 21 -0.11 -7.46 0.19
N ALA A 22 -1.31 -7.32 0.77
CA ALA A 22 -2.50 -8.10 0.41
C ALA A 22 -2.98 -7.77 -1.01
N ILE A 23 -3.09 -6.47 -1.34
CA ILE A 23 -3.43 -6.00 -2.69
C ILE A 23 -2.46 -6.59 -3.71
N GLY A 24 -1.16 -6.44 -3.46
CA GLY A 24 -0.14 -6.92 -4.38
C GLY A 24 -0.13 -8.44 -4.53
N ALA A 25 -0.25 -9.20 -3.45
CA ALA A 25 -0.33 -10.66 -3.51
C ALA A 25 -1.57 -11.14 -4.29
N ALA A 26 -2.71 -10.45 -4.12
CA ALA A 26 -3.93 -10.74 -4.86
C ALA A 26 -3.78 -10.43 -6.36
N LEU A 27 -3.26 -9.26 -6.73
CA LEU A 27 -3.05 -8.87 -8.12
C LEU A 27 -2.03 -9.79 -8.81
N HIS A 28 -0.91 -10.09 -8.15
CA HIS A 28 0.09 -11.02 -8.69
C HIS A 28 -0.45 -12.44 -8.82
N GLY A 29 -1.27 -12.88 -7.85
CA GLY A 29 -1.95 -14.18 -7.95
C GLY A 29 -2.92 -14.25 -9.12
N ALA A 30 -3.68 -13.18 -9.40
CA ALA A 30 -4.57 -13.08 -10.55
C ALA A 30 -3.81 -13.13 -11.87
N LEU A 31 -2.59 -12.57 -11.93
CA LEU A 31 -1.68 -12.63 -13.08
C LEU A 31 -0.92 -13.96 -13.21
N GLY A 32 -1.11 -14.90 -12.28
CA GLY A 32 -0.39 -16.17 -12.28
C GLY A 32 1.03 -16.13 -11.70
N LEU A 33 1.44 -15.01 -11.11
CA LEU A 33 2.72 -14.87 -10.38
C LEU A 33 2.57 -15.44 -8.96
N HIS A 34 2.37 -16.75 -8.83
CA HIS A 34 1.95 -17.38 -7.58
C HIS A 34 2.97 -17.34 -6.44
N CYS A 35 2.44 -16.93 -5.27
CA CYS A 35 3.00 -17.30 -3.97
C CYS A 35 2.10 -18.38 -3.38
N GLY A 36 2.18 -19.59 -3.50
CA GLY A 36 1.35 -20.70 -3.04
C GLY A 36 -0.01 -20.33 -2.39
N ARG A 37 -1.06 -21.10 -2.63
CA ARG A 37 -2.45 -20.74 -2.24
C ARG A 37 -2.65 -20.48 -0.73
N ARG A 38 -1.88 -21.14 0.15
CA ARG A 38 -1.98 -20.96 1.61
C ARG A 38 -1.63 -19.56 2.07
N VAL A 39 -0.84 -18.82 1.29
CA VAL A 39 -0.47 -17.42 1.58
C VAL A 39 -1.71 -16.53 1.70
N TYR A 40 -2.77 -16.78 0.90
CA TYR A 40 -3.98 -15.97 0.95
C TYR A 40 -4.72 -16.05 2.29
N VAL A 41 -4.71 -17.19 2.97
CA VAL A 41 -5.32 -17.34 4.30
C VAL A 41 -4.56 -16.54 5.34
N TRP A 42 -3.22 -16.62 5.33
CA TRP A 42 -2.41 -15.84 6.26
C TRP A 42 -2.54 -14.34 6.03
N ILE A 43 -2.57 -13.92 4.77
CA ILE A 43 -2.77 -12.51 4.43
C ILE A 43 -4.18 -12.06 4.83
N ALA A 44 -5.22 -12.85 4.59
CA ALA A 44 -6.59 -12.55 5.01
C ALA A 44 -6.69 -12.37 6.52
N SER A 45 -6.07 -13.28 7.29
CA SER A 45 -6.00 -13.16 8.76
C SER A 45 -5.28 -11.90 9.20
N ALA A 46 -4.17 -11.54 8.54
CA ALA A 46 -3.43 -10.33 8.85
C ALA A 46 -4.24 -9.05 8.53
N VAL A 47 -4.97 -9.03 7.39
CA VAL A 47 -5.86 -7.91 7.03
C VAL A 47 -6.99 -7.76 8.04
N ALA A 48 -7.63 -8.86 8.44
CA ALA A 48 -8.69 -8.83 9.44
C ALA A 48 -8.15 -8.36 10.81
N ALA A 49 -7.01 -8.88 11.24
CA ALA A 49 -6.38 -8.50 12.50
C ALA A 49 -6.02 -7.01 12.54
N VAL A 50 -5.39 -6.48 11.47
CA VAL A 50 -5.01 -5.07 11.43
C VAL A 50 -6.25 -4.16 11.37
N ALA A 51 -7.34 -4.57 10.73
CA ALA A 51 -8.61 -3.84 10.74
C ALA A 51 -9.18 -3.72 12.16
N VAL A 52 -9.19 -4.82 12.92
CA VAL A 52 -9.62 -4.82 14.33
C VAL A 52 -8.72 -3.93 15.17
N VAL A 53 -7.40 -4.10 15.09
CA VAL A 53 -6.44 -3.29 15.86
C VAL A 53 -6.59 -1.81 15.53
N ARG A 54 -6.84 -1.48 14.27
CA ARG A 54 -7.08 -0.09 13.84
C ARG A 54 -8.33 0.50 14.49
N LEU A 55 -9.44 -0.25 14.53
CA LEU A 55 -10.67 0.19 15.22
C LEU A 55 -10.43 0.41 16.72
N LEU A 56 -9.71 -0.49 17.40
CA LEU A 56 -9.37 -0.35 18.80
C LEU A 56 -8.51 0.90 19.07
N VAL A 57 -7.52 1.18 18.23
CA VAL A 57 -6.70 2.38 18.38
C VAL A 57 -7.50 3.66 18.09
N LEU A 58 -8.41 3.64 17.12
CA LEU A 58 -9.31 4.77 16.88
C LEU A 58 -10.22 5.01 18.08
N ASN A 59 -10.76 3.95 18.69
CA ASN A 59 -11.58 4.05 19.90
C ASN A 59 -10.78 4.62 21.07
N ALA A 60 -9.53 4.17 21.25
CA ALA A 60 -8.60 4.72 22.23
C ALA A 60 -8.32 6.22 22.03
N GLN A 61 -8.16 6.64 20.75
CA GLN A 61 -7.96 8.05 20.41
C GLN A 61 -9.18 8.91 20.75
N MET A 62 -10.40 8.44 20.45
CA MET A 62 -11.65 9.12 20.78
C MET A 62 -11.82 9.25 22.29
N GLY A 63 -11.44 8.24 23.09
CA GLY A 63 -11.52 8.26 24.55
C GLY A 63 -10.29 8.86 25.24
N GLY A 64 -9.29 9.36 24.50
CA GLY A 64 -8.12 10.06 25.03
C GLY A 64 -7.11 9.18 25.79
N SER A 65 -7.29 7.85 25.86
CA SER A 65 -6.41 6.93 26.58
C SER A 65 -6.38 5.54 25.93
N LEU A 66 -5.28 4.80 26.09
CA LEU A 66 -5.19 3.40 25.62
C LEU A 66 -6.22 2.48 26.30
N GLY A 67 -6.59 2.77 27.55
CA GLY A 67 -7.62 2.03 28.28
C GLY A 67 -9.01 2.15 27.65
N ALA A 68 -9.29 3.24 26.96
CA ALA A 68 -10.56 3.45 26.26
C ALA A 68 -10.71 2.62 24.98
N ALA A 69 -9.66 1.89 24.55
CA ALA A 69 -9.73 1.02 23.38
C ALA A 69 -10.93 0.04 23.43
N PHE A 70 -11.31 -0.41 24.62
CA PHE A 70 -12.40 -1.37 24.85
C PHE A 70 -13.66 -0.73 25.45
N SER A 71 -13.71 0.61 25.59
CA SER A 71 -14.89 1.32 26.07
C SER A 71 -15.98 1.36 25.01
N GLY A 72 -17.23 1.16 25.42
CA GLY A 72 -18.41 1.29 24.56
C GLY A 72 -18.86 2.75 24.35
N GLU A 73 -18.42 3.69 25.20
CA GLU A 73 -18.92 5.06 25.21
C GLU A 73 -18.68 5.82 23.90
N GLN A 74 -17.51 5.59 23.27
CA GLN A 74 -17.11 6.27 22.03
C GLN A 74 -17.30 5.40 20.79
N PHE A 75 -17.77 4.15 20.96
CA PHE A 75 -17.78 3.17 19.88
C PHE A 75 -18.64 3.57 18.69
N GLU A 76 -19.76 4.24 18.91
CA GLU A 76 -20.62 4.75 17.84
C GLU A 76 -19.88 5.73 16.92
N TRP A 77 -19.16 6.69 17.51
CA TRP A 77 -18.35 7.65 16.77
C TRP A 77 -17.17 6.99 16.05
N THR A 78 -16.51 6.06 16.74
CA THR A 78 -15.43 5.26 16.14
C THR A 78 -15.94 4.46 14.93
N TRP A 79 -17.13 3.86 15.08
CA TRP A 79 -17.75 3.07 14.00
C TRP A 79 -18.23 3.96 12.85
N ALA A 80 -18.76 5.13 13.11
CA ALA A 80 -19.17 6.07 12.06
C ALA A 80 -18.03 6.43 11.13
N GLY A 81 -16.82 6.68 11.65
CA GLY A 81 -15.65 7.02 10.84
C GLY A 81 -14.79 5.82 10.39
N GLY A 82 -14.66 4.80 11.25
CA GLY A 82 -13.79 3.64 11.05
C GLY A 82 -14.48 2.39 10.54
N GLY A 83 -15.80 2.28 10.68
CA GLY A 83 -16.60 1.11 10.31
C GLY A 83 -16.60 0.83 8.80
N PRO A 84 -16.95 1.78 7.94
CA PRO A 84 -16.97 1.57 6.50
C PRO A 84 -15.62 1.08 5.92
N PRO A 85 -14.46 1.69 6.25
CA PRO A 85 -13.18 1.16 5.81
C PRO A 85 -12.86 -0.22 6.40
N ALA A 86 -13.23 -0.50 7.66
CA ALA A 86 -13.05 -1.82 8.26
C ALA A 86 -13.89 -2.90 7.56
N LEU A 87 -15.13 -2.60 7.21
CA LEU A 87 -16.00 -3.51 6.44
C LEU A 87 -15.39 -3.84 5.06
N ALA A 88 -14.82 -2.85 4.38
CA ALA A 88 -14.14 -3.07 3.11
C ALA A 88 -12.90 -3.98 3.28
N LEU A 89 -12.14 -3.83 4.36
CA LEU A 89 -11.02 -4.72 4.68
C LEU A 89 -11.50 -6.14 5.00
N PHE A 90 -12.55 -6.31 5.80
CA PHE A 90 -13.13 -7.63 6.10
C PHE A 90 -13.71 -8.31 4.85
N ALA A 91 -14.39 -7.55 3.99
CA ALA A 91 -14.86 -8.06 2.70
C ALA A 91 -13.70 -8.55 1.83
N GLY A 92 -12.63 -7.76 1.74
CA GLY A 92 -11.42 -8.14 1.02
C GLY A 92 -10.76 -9.40 1.60
N ALA A 93 -10.67 -9.51 2.93
CA ALA A 93 -10.16 -10.70 3.60
C ALA A 93 -11.04 -11.94 3.32
N GLY A 94 -12.36 -11.80 3.38
CA GLY A 94 -13.29 -12.87 3.01
C GLY A 94 -13.14 -13.33 1.56
N LEU A 95 -12.96 -12.38 0.63
CA LEU A 95 -12.71 -12.68 -0.78
C LEU A 95 -11.38 -13.43 -1.00
N LEU A 96 -10.32 -13.12 -0.23
CA LEU A 96 -9.07 -13.86 -0.26
C LEU A 96 -9.24 -15.30 0.20
N VAL A 97 -10.04 -15.53 1.27
CA VAL A 97 -10.38 -16.88 1.75
C VAL A 97 -11.18 -17.62 0.69
N LEU A 98 -12.20 -17.00 0.10
CA LEU A 98 -12.99 -17.60 -0.98
C LEU A 98 -12.12 -17.93 -2.20
N ALA A 99 -11.18 -17.06 -2.58
CA ALA A 99 -10.23 -17.34 -3.64
C ALA A 99 -9.31 -18.53 -3.32
N TRP A 100 -8.91 -18.67 -2.05
CA TRP A 100 -8.16 -19.84 -1.59
C TRP A 100 -8.98 -21.12 -1.71
N LEU A 101 -10.25 -21.10 -1.32
CA LEU A 101 -11.13 -22.27 -1.37
C LEU A 101 -11.45 -22.69 -2.81
N THR A 102 -11.84 -21.73 -3.65
CA THR A 102 -12.36 -21.98 -5.00
C THR A 102 -11.29 -22.00 -6.09
N GLY A 103 -10.18 -21.30 -5.88
CA GLY A 103 -9.14 -21.08 -6.90
C GLY A 103 -9.49 -20.04 -7.96
N GLN A 104 -10.60 -19.31 -7.80
CA GLN A 104 -11.06 -18.32 -8.78
C GLN A 104 -10.22 -17.03 -8.72
N ARG A 105 -9.57 -16.70 -9.82
CA ARG A 105 -8.72 -15.50 -9.94
C ARG A 105 -9.50 -14.19 -9.85
N ALA A 106 -10.74 -14.19 -10.30
CA ALA A 106 -11.61 -13.01 -10.23
C ALA A 106 -11.81 -12.54 -8.77
N LEU A 107 -11.91 -13.48 -7.81
CA LEU A 107 -12.02 -13.15 -6.39
C LEU A 107 -10.78 -12.44 -5.85
N LEU A 108 -9.59 -12.74 -6.38
CA LEU A 108 -8.36 -12.02 -6.03
C LEU A 108 -8.40 -10.55 -6.49
N LEU A 109 -8.91 -10.30 -7.71
CA LEU A 109 -9.09 -8.93 -8.20
C LEU A 109 -10.10 -8.17 -7.34
N LEU A 110 -11.24 -8.79 -7.03
CA LEU A 110 -12.25 -8.18 -6.15
C LEU A 110 -11.70 -7.91 -4.74
N ALA A 111 -10.90 -8.83 -4.20
CA ALA A 111 -10.24 -8.63 -2.91
C ALA A 111 -9.28 -7.43 -2.94
N ALA A 112 -8.45 -7.32 -3.99
CA ALA A 112 -7.53 -6.19 -4.14
C ALA A 112 -8.29 -4.86 -4.23
N VAL A 113 -9.38 -4.81 -5.00
CA VAL A 113 -10.23 -3.61 -5.14
C VAL A 113 -10.91 -3.28 -3.80
N SER A 114 -11.47 -4.26 -3.10
CA SER A 114 -12.14 -4.05 -1.80
C SER A 114 -11.16 -3.50 -0.75
N ILE A 115 -9.97 -4.12 -0.61
CA ILE A 115 -8.94 -3.65 0.33
C ILE A 115 -8.47 -2.24 -0.06
N SER A 116 -8.28 -1.96 -1.33
CA SER A 116 -7.86 -0.65 -1.82
C SER A 116 -8.93 0.42 -1.58
N ALA A 117 -10.21 0.09 -1.80
CA ALA A 117 -11.35 0.98 -1.57
C ALA A 117 -11.45 1.44 -0.10
N SER A 118 -11.00 0.61 0.87
CA SER A 118 -11.01 1.00 2.29
C SER A 118 -10.29 2.32 2.55
N PHE A 119 -9.24 2.62 1.79
CA PHE A 119 -8.48 3.86 1.92
C PHE A 119 -9.18 5.08 1.29
N GLY A 120 -10.04 4.86 0.31
CA GLY A 120 -10.90 5.92 -0.24
C GLY A 120 -12.07 6.29 0.68
N LEU A 121 -12.44 5.39 1.61
CA LEU A 121 -13.53 5.61 2.57
C LEU A 121 -13.07 6.34 3.85
N THR A 122 -11.82 6.74 3.95
CA THR A 122 -11.25 7.38 5.14
C THR A 122 -10.16 8.39 4.78
N GLY A 123 -9.76 9.19 5.76
CA GLY A 123 -8.68 10.16 5.62
C GLY A 123 -9.10 11.49 5.02
N HIS A 124 -8.11 12.35 4.77
CA HIS A 124 -8.35 13.74 4.36
C HIS A 124 -9.17 13.89 3.08
N THR A 125 -8.96 13.00 2.11
CA THR A 125 -9.70 13.07 0.82
C THR A 125 -11.18 12.72 0.95
N ALA A 126 -11.54 11.87 1.92
CA ALA A 126 -12.95 11.56 2.21
C ALA A 126 -13.62 12.67 3.02
N GLY A 127 -12.85 13.42 3.82
CA GLY A 127 -13.31 14.52 4.66
C GLY A 127 -13.37 15.90 3.99
N LEU A 128 -13.03 16.01 2.70
CA LEU A 128 -13.15 17.27 1.96
C LEU A 128 -14.62 17.67 1.80
N GLU A 129 -14.93 18.97 1.88
CA GLU A 129 -16.30 19.47 1.58
C GLU A 129 -16.83 19.01 0.23
N ALA A 130 -15.95 18.98 -0.79
CA ALA A 130 -16.25 18.48 -2.14
C ALA A 130 -15.21 17.39 -2.50
N PRO A 131 -15.36 16.14 -2.02
CA PRO A 131 -14.37 15.10 -2.23
C PRO A 131 -14.19 14.71 -3.70
N GLY A 132 -15.22 14.83 -4.51
CA GLY A 132 -15.20 14.53 -5.96
C GLY A 132 -14.60 13.15 -6.24
N LEU A 133 -13.57 13.10 -7.10
CA LEU A 133 -12.88 11.85 -7.46
C LEU A 133 -11.73 11.48 -6.50
N ALA A 134 -11.33 12.35 -5.57
CA ALA A 134 -10.14 12.16 -4.75
C ALA A 134 -10.13 10.83 -3.97
N PRO A 135 -11.23 10.37 -3.33
CA PRO A 135 -11.28 9.07 -2.66
C PRO A 135 -10.99 7.90 -3.60
N TRP A 136 -11.54 7.92 -4.80
CA TRP A 136 -11.35 6.88 -5.80
C TRP A 136 -9.94 6.90 -6.40
N VAL A 137 -9.37 8.10 -6.54
CA VAL A 137 -7.97 8.26 -6.97
C VAL A 137 -7.01 7.72 -5.92
N VAL A 138 -7.29 7.93 -4.61
CA VAL A 138 -6.52 7.28 -3.53
C VAL A 138 -6.60 5.76 -3.65
N ALA A 139 -7.80 5.21 -3.80
CA ALA A 139 -7.98 3.76 -3.94
C ALA A 139 -7.20 3.22 -5.15
N GLY A 140 -7.34 3.85 -6.32
CA GLY A 140 -6.59 3.47 -7.53
C GLY A 140 -5.07 3.60 -7.37
N HIS A 141 -4.60 4.68 -6.74
CA HIS A 141 -3.18 4.89 -6.44
C HIS A 141 -2.61 3.77 -5.57
N LEU A 142 -3.33 3.38 -4.50
CA LEU A 142 -2.90 2.31 -3.60
C LEU A 142 -3.02 0.93 -4.23
N LEU A 143 -3.96 0.72 -5.15
CA LEU A 143 -4.04 -0.51 -5.94
C LEU A 143 -2.75 -0.72 -6.75
N ILE A 144 -2.26 0.33 -7.41
CA ILE A 144 -1.01 0.30 -8.19
C ILE A 144 0.21 0.20 -7.26
N ALA A 145 0.23 0.96 -6.16
CA ALA A 145 1.32 0.89 -5.18
C ALA A 145 1.45 -0.52 -4.58
N GLY A 146 0.31 -1.18 -4.27
CA GLY A 146 0.29 -2.56 -3.79
C GLY A 146 0.83 -3.55 -4.82
N PHE A 147 0.46 -3.39 -6.11
CA PHE A 147 1.05 -4.21 -7.18
C PHE A 147 2.58 -4.12 -7.16
N TRP A 148 3.14 -2.92 -7.00
CA TRP A 148 4.60 -2.74 -6.99
C TRP A 148 5.23 -3.28 -5.71
N LEU A 149 4.64 -3.02 -4.55
CA LEU A 149 5.15 -3.49 -3.25
C LEU A 149 5.30 -5.01 -3.17
N ALA A 150 4.50 -5.78 -3.91
CA ALA A 150 4.62 -7.24 -3.92
C ALA A 150 5.81 -7.76 -4.73
N ALA A 151 6.44 -6.95 -5.59
CA ALA A 151 7.56 -7.35 -6.43
C ALA A 151 8.73 -7.95 -5.62
N PRO A 152 9.19 -7.38 -4.48
CA PRO A 152 10.25 -7.96 -3.66
C PRO A 152 9.97 -9.39 -3.17
N VAL A 153 8.71 -9.77 -3.05
CA VAL A 153 8.31 -11.12 -2.59
C VAL A 153 8.09 -12.07 -3.76
N THR A 154 7.40 -11.62 -4.80
CA THR A 154 6.95 -12.46 -5.93
C THR A 154 8.01 -12.67 -6.99
N LEU A 155 8.86 -11.67 -7.21
CA LEU A 155 9.98 -11.74 -8.16
C LEU A 155 11.28 -12.23 -7.52
N TRP A 156 11.30 -12.47 -6.19
CA TRP A 156 12.48 -12.95 -5.51
C TRP A 156 12.99 -14.26 -6.13
N PRO A 157 14.21 -14.29 -6.68
CA PRO A 157 14.75 -15.47 -7.37
C PRO A 157 15.14 -16.54 -6.35
N ARG A 158 14.19 -17.43 -6.02
CA ARG A 158 14.39 -18.54 -5.08
C ARG A 158 15.26 -19.62 -5.71
N ALA A 159 15.96 -20.40 -4.87
CA ALA A 159 16.84 -21.48 -5.35
C ALA A 159 16.08 -22.58 -6.15
N ALA A 160 14.82 -22.84 -5.79
CA ALA A 160 13.98 -23.83 -6.46
C ALA A 160 13.40 -23.38 -7.80
N MET A 161 13.61 -22.11 -8.20
CA MET A 161 13.12 -21.57 -9.49
C MET A 161 14.18 -21.77 -10.57
N THR A 162 13.75 -22.18 -11.76
CA THR A 162 14.62 -22.19 -12.94
C THR A 162 14.95 -20.75 -13.38
N ASP A 163 15.97 -20.56 -14.19
CA ASP A 163 16.33 -19.24 -14.73
C ASP A 163 15.22 -18.70 -15.66
N THR A 164 14.60 -19.59 -16.41
CA THR A 164 13.44 -19.29 -17.23
C THR A 164 12.27 -18.77 -16.41
N ASP A 165 11.93 -19.43 -15.28
CA ASP A 165 10.86 -18.97 -14.39
C ASP A 165 11.13 -17.55 -13.85
N VAL A 166 12.38 -17.25 -13.47
CA VAL A 166 12.75 -15.92 -12.97
C VAL A 166 12.60 -14.87 -14.06
N LEU A 167 13.07 -15.17 -15.26
CA LEU A 167 12.97 -14.28 -16.43
C LEU A 167 11.51 -14.02 -16.79
N GLU A 168 10.71 -15.06 -16.99
CA GLU A 168 9.30 -14.95 -17.36
C GLU A 168 8.48 -14.14 -16.36
N ARG A 169 8.71 -14.34 -15.04
CA ARG A 169 8.05 -13.55 -13.99
C ARG A 169 8.46 -12.09 -14.05
N THR A 170 9.75 -11.80 -14.24
CA THR A 170 10.25 -10.42 -14.32
C THR A 170 9.69 -9.72 -15.55
N GLU A 171 9.60 -10.40 -16.70
CA GLU A 171 8.99 -9.87 -17.92
C GLU A 171 7.48 -9.66 -17.77
N ALA A 172 6.75 -10.62 -17.16
CA ALA A 172 5.33 -10.49 -16.92
C ALA A 172 5.00 -9.29 -16.02
N PHE A 173 5.77 -9.10 -14.94
CA PHE A 173 5.67 -7.92 -14.10
C PHE A 173 5.94 -6.64 -14.88
N SER A 174 7.05 -6.60 -15.64
CA SER A 174 7.47 -5.42 -16.41
C SER A 174 6.46 -5.02 -17.48
N ARG A 175 5.78 -5.98 -18.10
CA ARG A 175 4.71 -5.71 -19.07
C ARG A 175 3.55 -4.93 -18.46
N VAL A 176 3.15 -5.26 -17.24
CA VAL A 176 2.09 -4.54 -16.53
C VAL A 176 2.61 -3.20 -16.00
N ALA A 177 3.77 -3.21 -15.35
CA ALA A 177 4.37 -2.05 -14.72
C ALA A 177 4.49 -0.84 -15.66
N LYS A 178 4.95 -1.04 -16.90
CA LYS A 178 5.11 0.05 -17.89
C LYS A 178 3.80 0.78 -18.22
N PHE A 179 2.64 0.11 -18.11
CA PHE A 179 1.35 0.72 -18.38
C PHE A 179 0.79 1.46 -17.16
N ILE A 180 1.06 0.95 -15.94
CA ILE A 180 0.48 1.51 -14.72
C ILE A 180 1.32 2.64 -14.12
N VAL A 181 2.62 2.74 -14.43
CA VAL A 181 3.53 3.80 -13.93
C VAL A 181 3.02 5.21 -14.22
N PRO A 182 2.57 5.57 -15.42
CA PRO A 182 2.03 6.92 -15.68
C PRO A 182 0.86 7.27 -14.78
N PHE A 183 0.01 6.29 -14.46
CA PHE A 183 -1.15 6.50 -13.58
C PHE A 183 -0.76 6.73 -12.12
N VAL A 184 0.32 6.10 -11.63
CA VAL A 184 0.85 6.39 -10.27
C VAL A 184 1.31 7.84 -10.17
N PHE A 185 2.01 8.35 -11.19
CA PHE A 185 2.44 9.75 -11.21
C PHE A 185 1.26 10.70 -11.31
N ALA A 186 0.36 10.48 -12.27
CA ALA A 186 -0.79 11.34 -12.49
C ALA A 186 -1.70 11.38 -11.24
N SER A 187 -1.96 10.22 -10.62
CA SER A 187 -2.74 10.15 -9.38
C SER A 187 -2.04 10.82 -8.21
N GLY A 188 -0.72 10.63 -8.06
CA GLY A 188 0.07 11.30 -7.02
C GLY A 188 0.05 12.81 -7.15
N LEU A 189 0.21 13.34 -8.38
CA LEU A 189 0.15 14.76 -8.67
C LEU A 189 -1.25 15.35 -8.44
N TYR A 190 -2.30 14.63 -8.87
CA TYR A 190 -3.69 15.02 -8.63
C TYR A 190 -3.99 15.10 -7.13
N LEU A 191 -3.60 14.09 -6.35
CA LEU A 191 -3.81 14.07 -4.91
C LEU A 191 -3.04 15.18 -4.21
N PHE A 192 -1.80 15.45 -4.63
CA PHE A 192 -1.02 16.57 -4.13
C PHE A 192 -1.76 17.89 -4.35
N TRP A 193 -2.18 18.15 -5.60
CA TRP A 193 -2.89 19.39 -5.95
C TRP A 193 -4.21 19.54 -5.17
N ARG A 194 -4.92 18.44 -4.91
CA ARG A 194 -6.20 18.46 -4.16
C ARG A 194 -6.03 18.70 -2.67
N ILE A 195 -4.88 18.36 -2.08
CA ILE A 195 -4.64 18.45 -0.63
C ILE A 195 -3.89 19.74 -0.27
N ASP A 196 -2.82 20.06 -1.00
CA ASP A 196 -1.91 21.14 -0.67
C ASP A 196 -2.02 22.37 -1.59
N GLY A 197 -2.58 22.22 -2.79
CA GLY A 197 -2.84 23.29 -3.76
C GLY A 197 -1.61 23.89 -4.43
N ASP A 198 -0.59 24.32 -3.65
CA ASP A 198 0.63 24.97 -4.16
C ASP A 198 1.90 24.25 -3.69
N PHE A 199 2.71 23.82 -4.66
CA PHE A 199 3.95 23.09 -4.41
C PHE A 199 5.01 23.91 -3.67
N LEU A 200 5.16 25.19 -3.99
CA LEU A 200 6.18 26.04 -3.38
C LEU A 200 5.85 26.36 -1.93
N THR A 201 4.59 26.65 -1.66
CA THR A 201 4.10 26.91 -0.31
C THR A 201 4.16 25.65 0.55
N ALA A 202 3.82 24.48 -0.03
CA ALA A 202 3.90 23.18 0.67
C ALA A 202 5.32 22.90 1.16
N LEU A 203 6.38 23.16 0.34
CA LEU A 203 7.77 22.91 0.74
C LEU A 203 8.23 23.70 1.97
N SER A 204 7.59 24.81 2.28
CA SER A 204 7.89 25.60 3.48
C SER A 204 7.39 24.93 4.77
N SER A 205 6.37 24.05 4.67
CA SER A 205 5.77 23.33 5.80
C SER A 205 6.52 22.03 6.14
N GLY A 206 6.36 21.55 7.39
CA GLY A 206 6.86 20.24 7.82
C GLY A 206 6.21 19.10 7.04
N TYR A 207 4.91 19.21 6.77
CA TYR A 207 4.13 18.25 5.99
C TYR A 207 4.64 18.14 4.56
N GLY A 208 4.80 19.27 3.88
CA GLY A 208 5.28 19.30 2.49
C GLY A 208 6.71 18.78 2.32
N ARG A 209 7.59 18.99 3.32
CA ARG A 209 8.94 18.39 3.30
C ARG A 209 8.89 16.87 3.36
N LEU A 210 8.00 16.28 4.17
CA LEU A 210 7.79 14.85 4.21
C LEU A 210 7.19 14.32 2.89
N LEU A 211 6.28 15.09 2.29
CA LEU A 211 5.71 14.76 0.99
C LEU A 211 6.78 14.82 -0.13
N ALA A 212 7.68 15.80 -0.11
CA ALA A 212 8.82 15.85 -1.02
C ALA A 212 9.75 14.64 -0.85
N ALA A 213 10.07 14.25 0.38
CA ALA A 213 10.85 13.04 0.66
C ALA A 213 10.16 11.78 0.11
N LYS A 214 8.82 11.67 0.25
CA LYS A 214 8.03 10.60 -0.36
C LYS A 214 8.15 10.58 -1.88
N LEU A 215 8.09 11.75 -2.54
CA LEU A 215 8.22 11.85 -4.00
C LEU A 215 9.61 11.42 -4.47
N VAL A 216 10.67 11.81 -3.75
CA VAL A 216 12.04 11.35 -4.04
C VAL A 216 12.16 9.84 -3.91
N ALA A 217 11.64 9.25 -2.81
CA ALA A 217 11.66 7.81 -2.62
C ALA A 217 10.86 7.08 -3.72
N ALA A 218 9.69 7.60 -4.12
CA ALA A 218 8.90 7.06 -5.22
C ALA A 218 9.65 7.13 -6.56
N ALA A 219 10.35 8.23 -6.85
CA ALA A 219 11.17 8.35 -8.05
C ALA A 219 12.32 7.34 -8.08
N LEU A 220 12.97 7.08 -6.93
CA LEU A 220 14.00 6.04 -6.81
C LEU A 220 13.44 4.64 -7.04
N ILE A 221 12.27 4.30 -6.46
CA ILE A 221 11.56 3.03 -6.69
C ILE A 221 11.29 2.83 -8.19
N LEU A 222 10.79 3.87 -8.86
CA LEU A 222 10.51 3.80 -10.29
C LEU A 222 11.79 3.68 -11.14
N GLY A 223 12.86 4.36 -10.73
CA GLY A 223 14.18 4.22 -11.35
C GLY A 223 14.73 2.79 -11.23
N LEU A 224 14.58 2.15 -10.06
CA LEU A 224 14.95 0.74 -9.87
C LEU A 224 14.08 -0.19 -10.72
N GLY A 225 12.79 0.08 -10.83
CA GLY A 225 11.90 -0.68 -11.72
C GLY A 225 12.31 -0.58 -13.19
N ALA A 226 12.67 0.63 -13.66
CA ALA A 226 13.20 0.83 -15.01
C ALA A 226 14.54 0.11 -15.22
N LEU A 227 15.43 0.14 -14.23
CA LEU A 227 16.69 -0.61 -14.23
C LEU A 227 16.45 -2.13 -14.33
N ASN A 228 15.52 -2.65 -13.52
CA ASN A 228 15.15 -4.06 -13.56
C ASN A 228 14.60 -4.47 -14.94
N MET A 229 13.74 -3.64 -15.51
CA MET A 229 13.13 -3.91 -16.82
C MET A 229 14.13 -3.86 -17.97
N THR A 230 15.08 -2.95 -17.96
CA THR A 230 15.96 -2.69 -19.11
C THR A 230 17.31 -3.40 -19.03
N ILE A 231 17.93 -3.38 -17.87
CA ILE A 231 19.31 -3.87 -17.66
C ILE A 231 19.29 -5.27 -17.06
N ILE A 232 18.57 -5.47 -15.94
CA ILE A 232 18.63 -6.72 -15.19
C ILE A 232 17.93 -7.85 -15.95
N THR A 233 16.82 -7.58 -16.64
CA THR A 233 16.16 -8.58 -17.49
C THR A 233 17.10 -9.07 -18.60
N ARG A 234 17.85 -8.18 -19.25
CA ARG A 234 18.87 -8.56 -20.25
C ARG A 234 20.02 -9.35 -19.63
N GLN A 235 20.44 -8.95 -18.42
CA GLN A 235 21.51 -9.64 -17.70
C GLN A 235 21.08 -11.05 -17.27
N LEU A 236 19.81 -11.24 -16.86
CA LEU A 236 19.23 -12.55 -16.55
C LEU A 236 19.29 -13.48 -17.77
N SER A 237 19.06 -12.96 -18.99
CA SER A 237 19.12 -13.74 -20.22
C SER A 237 20.55 -14.08 -20.63
N ALA A 238 21.54 -13.23 -20.35
CA ALA A 238 22.94 -13.41 -20.76
C ALA A 238 23.78 -14.18 -19.71
N ASP A 239 23.59 -13.91 -18.42
CA ASP A 239 24.29 -14.50 -17.28
C ASP A 239 23.33 -14.60 -16.09
N ALA A 240 22.70 -15.75 -15.95
CA ALA A 240 21.66 -15.96 -14.93
C ALA A 240 22.18 -15.77 -13.49
N LEU A 241 23.42 -16.14 -13.18
CA LEU A 241 23.98 -15.99 -11.84
C LEU A 241 24.13 -14.51 -11.47
N LYS A 242 24.72 -13.72 -12.34
CA LYS A 242 24.86 -12.27 -12.12
C LYS A 242 23.49 -11.58 -12.14
N GLY A 243 22.62 -11.93 -13.07
CA GLY A 243 21.27 -11.37 -13.14
C GLY A 243 20.44 -11.63 -11.90
N ARG A 244 20.46 -12.85 -11.34
CA ARG A 244 19.80 -13.17 -10.05
C ARG A 244 20.37 -12.38 -8.87
N ALA A 245 21.69 -12.21 -8.80
CA ALA A 245 22.33 -11.43 -7.73
C ALA A 245 21.93 -9.95 -7.83
N ALA A 246 21.95 -9.37 -9.02
CA ALA A 246 21.54 -8.00 -9.28
C ALA A 246 20.04 -7.80 -8.95
N LEU A 247 19.16 -8.71 -9.38
CA LEU A 247 17.73 -8.65 -9.08
C LEU A 247 17.47 -8.69 -7.56
N ARG A 248 18.15 -9.59 -6.82
CA ARG A 248 18.03 -9.61 -5.35
C ARG A 248 18.44 -8.29 -4.71
N SER A 249 19.50 -7.65 -5.21
CA SER A 249 19.97 -6.37 -4.68
C SER A 249 18.95 -5.27 -4.89
N THR A 250 18.43 -5.12 -6.11
CA THR A 250 17.43 -4.08 -6.42
C THR A 250 16.11 -4.32 -5.67
N LEU A 251 15.64 -5.55 -5.56
CA LEU A 251 14.42 -5.88 -4.82
C LEU A 251 14.55 -5.59 -3.30
N ARG A 252 15.75 -5.73 -2.70
CA ARG A 252 16.00 -5.33 -1.31
C ARG A 252 15.92 -3.82 -1.14
N ILE A 253 16.50 -3.06 -2.07
CA ILE A 253 16.46 -1.60 -2.05
C ILE A 253 15.01 -1.14 -2.24
N ASP A 254 14.27 -1.72 -3.17
CA ASP A 254 12.85 -1.46 -3.39
C ASP A 254 12.05 -1.67 -2.08
N ALA A 255 12.22 -2.81 -1.42
CA ALA A 255 11.53 -3.11 -0.17
C ALA A 255 11.85 -2.08 0.94
N ALA A 256 13.11 -1.66 1.05
CA ALA A 256 13.54 -0.66 2.03
C ALA A 256 12.93 0.73 1.72
N LEU A 257 12.91 1.14 0.45
CA LEU A 257 12.30 2.40 0.03
C LEU A 257 10.78 2.40 0.23
N PHE A 258 10.09 1.30 -0.05
CA PHE A 258 8.66 1.19 0.25
C PHE A 258 8.36 1.30 1.74
N LEU A 259 9.15 0.62 2.58
CA LEU A 259 9.01 0.74 4.03
C LEU A 259 9.20 2.18 4.48
N LEU A 260 10.22 2.87 3.95
CA LEU A 260 10.46 4.29 4.22
C LEU A 260 9.26 5.15 3.82
N VAL A 261 8.68 4.95 2.63
CA VAL A 261 7.48 5.66 2.17
C VAL A 261 6.29 5.44 3.10
N ILE A 262 6.06 4.19 3.54
CA ILE A 262 4.97 3.86 4.48
C ILE A 262 5.17 4.59 5.82
N ILE A 263 6.40 4.60 6.35
CA ILE A 263 6.72 5.30 7.61
C ILE A 263 6.50 6.81 7.46
N ILE A 264 6.98 7.40 6.36
CA ILE A 264 6.79 8.83 6.07
C ILE A 264 5.31 9.18 6.06
N ILE A 265 4.47 8.43 5.35
CA ILE A 265 3.04 8.68 5.25
C ILE A 265 2.36 8.54 6.63
N ALA A 266 2.65 7.46 7.36
CA ALA A 266 2.07 7.22 8.68
C ALA A 266 2.41 8.34 9.66
N THR A 267 3.65 8.82 9.63
CA THR A 267 4.13 9.92 10.48
C THR A 267 3.49 11.26 10.08
N ALA A 268 3.54 11.59 8.78
CA ALA A 268 3.00 12.84 8.27
C ALA A 268 1.50 12.99 8.59
N THR A 269 0.72 11.94 8.37
CA THR A 269 -0.73 11.97 8.61
C THR A 269 -1.12 11.82 10.09
N THR A 270 -0.19 11.59 11.00
CA THR A 270 -0.46 11.48 12.43
C THR A 270 -0.01 12.71 13.20
N LEU A 271 1.20 13.22 12.93
CA LEU A 271 1.82 14.25 13.76
C LEU A 271 1.64 15.66 13.20
N ILE A 272 1.50 15.82 11.89
CA ILE A 272 1.58 17.15 11.28
C ILE A 272 0.23 17.55 10.67
N GLY A 273 -0.49 16.61 10.05
CA GLY A 273 -1.69 16.93 9.26
C GLY A 273 -1.37 17.80 8.03
N PRO A 274 -2.27 17.92 7.05
CA PRO A 274 -2.16 18.95 6.03
C PRO A 274 -2.37 20.34 6.69
N PRO A 275 -1.75 21.41 6.17
CA PRO A 275 -2.02 22.76 6.61
C PRO A 275 -3.54 23.02 6.49
N GLU A 276 -4.11 23.67 7.52
CA GLU A 276 -5.47 24.17 7.42
C GLU A 276 -5.48 25.17 6.26
N THR A 277 -6.09 24.78 5.14
CA THR A 277 -6.35 25.71 4.06
C THR A 277 -7.42 26.65 4.58
N GLY A 278 -6.97 27.79 5.15
CA GLY A 278 -7.86 28.87 5.51
C GLY A 278 -8.64 29.30 4.26
N VAL A 279 -9.92 29.01 4.24
CA VAL A 279 -10.92 29.62 3.37
C VAL A 279 -11.46 30.84 4.10
#